data_d9aa6847e981e4aae5350a35f0f2211b
#
_entry.id   d9aa6847e981e4aae5350a35f0f2211b
#
_cell.length_a   1.000
_cell.length_b   1.000
_cell.length_c   1.000
_cell.angle_alpha   90.00
_cell.angle_beta   90.00
_cell.angle_gamma   90.00
#
_symmetry.space_group_name_H-M   'P 1'
#
loop_
_entity.id
_entity.type
_entity.pdbx_description
1 polymer ?
#
loop_
_entity_poly.entity_id
_entity_poly.type
_entity_poly.pdbx_seq_one_letter_code
_entity_poly.pdbx_strand_id
1 'polypeptide(L)'
;MLGAFELERGTRDREVVARALAQLVDNTIARGTVGLVPLVNRQATPGTMGTMGLSFLGVIAALAMYAVSVAPSLMARSWAWHAVASGVLVSCGYVGGVIVQNVGARIIAMTGLTIRASEPVEIGFRVCAAVLFAMWWLYAVIQSYRRARVAARLVNMPGETFGEYLLGTAGTVVVAWCLIAIVGALNSLGRMLIAALGDYMPHPIAAVAGVAILTVIVFFLTSNVILRGGIGFFRHHAEQMNTRTARGIYKPFVPERSASPASPVTWESVGGQGRVFLGRGPSRLDIAQVSGGEAMEPIRVYSGMPTGGAGIEVAAATVVAELRRTGAFDRAVILIAASTGSGWVDEWQVQPLEFLTRGNCATASLQYSYVPSALNWLTGLEPAQEASAALFRAVRAELDTMDEADRPALFVCGESLGAFASQSVFSSVEEALEQVDGALWVGTPAFTPMHAELTAERHKGSPEVAPVVYNGRRVRFVNEPSDLRTDLYGRELGPWRFPRLVYAQHPSDPVVWWNRKLLWNQPDWLRERAGRDVSRFVEFTRFVTFIQVLADLPVAGTAPGGHGHTYNEELIPLWRAILGFDRLFDEAPSHPRLAALDGSWVDEAMVRRIGIVVRANLELSDRQ
;
A
#
# COMPACT_ATOMS: atom_id res chain seq x y z
N MET A 1 51.12 -4.66 16.36
CA MET A 1 50.49 -5.81 15.65
C MET A 1 50.48 -5.65 14.12
N LEU A 2 51.17 -4.68 13.54
CA LEU A 2 51.22 -4.45 12.08
C LEU A 2 52.38 -5.15 11.37
N GLY A 3 53.15 -5.99 12.07
CA GLY A 3 54.35 -6.64 11.52
C GLY A 3 54.19 -8.13 11.09
N ALA A 4 52.96 -8.66 11.01
CA ALA A 4 52.77 -10.08 10.74
C ALA A 4 52.12 -10.39 9.35
N PHE A 5 52.01 -9.39 8.47
CA PHE A 5 51.54 -9.54 7.11
C PHE A 5 52.67 -9.30 6.11
N GLU A 6 53.20 -10.33 5.48
CA GLU A 6 54.15 -10.21 4.37
C GLU A 6 53.44 -10.29 3.03
N LEU A 7 53.67 -9.29 2.16
CA LEU A 7 53.25 -9.30 0.76
C LEU A 7 54.42 -9.82 -0.09
N GLU A 8 54.35 -11.06 -0.55
CA GLU A 8 55.34 -11.63 -1.47
C GLU A 8 54.88 -11.61 -2.91
N ARG A 9 55.63 -10.97 -3.80
CA ARG A 9 55.54 -11.13 -5.26
C ARG A 9 56.43 -12.25 -5.71
N GLY A 10 55.94 -13.46 -5.81
CA GLY A 10 56.72 -14.63 -6.20
C GLY A 10 56.38 -15.13 -7.61
N THR A 11 57.40 -15.32 -8.43
CA THR A 11 57.30 -15.93 -9.77
C THR A 11 57.30 -17.46 -9.73
N ARG A 12 57.74 -18.07 -8.62
CA ARG A 12 57.90 -19.54 -8.49
C ARG A 12 56.63 -20.24 -7.97
N ASP A 13 55.78 -19.53 -7.27
CA ASP A 13 54.50 -20.08 -6.76
C ASP A 13 53.31 -19.92 -7.73
N ARG A 14 53.53 -19.34 -8.90
CA ARG A 14 52.46 -19.18 -9.92
C ARG A 14 51.88 -20.53 -10.36
N GLU A 15 52.68 -21.58 -10.45
CA GLU A 15 52.19 -22.90 -10.80
C GLU A 15 51.46 -23.62 -9.66
N VAL A 16 51.89 -23.42 -8.41
CA VAL A 16 51.23 -24.01 -7.25
C VAL A 16 49.94 -23.23 -6.93
N VAL A 17 50.00 -21.91 -7.02
CA VAL A 17 48.82 -21.04 -6.89
C VAL A 17 47.89 -21.19 -8.09
N ALA A 18 48.42 -21.33 -9.32
CA ALA A 18 47.63 -21.65 -10.50
C ALA A 18 46.99 -23.05 -10.40
N ARG A 19 47.68 -24.06 -9.84
CA ARG A 19 47.10 -25.39 -9.55
C ARG A 19 46.12 -25.34 -8.38
N ALA A 20 46.40 -24.60 -7.31
CA ALA A 20 45.46 -24.41 -6.20
C ALA A 20 44.26 -23.55 -6.63
N LEU A 21 44.45 -22.51 -7.47
CA LEU A 21 43.40 -21.72 -8.07
C LEU A 21 42.66 -22.45 -9.19
N ALA A 22 43.35 -23.24 -10.03
CA ALA A 22 42.70 -24.14 -10.98
C ALA A 22 41.90 -25.22 -10.23
N GLN A 23 42.40 -25.77 -9.12
CA GLN A 23 41.64 -26.63 -8.24
C GLN A 23 40.51 -25.88 -7.48
N LEU A 24 40.71 -24.62 -7.10
CA LEU A 24 39.65 -23.79 -6.53
C LEU A 24 38.64 -23.36 -7.60
N VAL A 25 39.13 -23.02 -8.79
CA VAL A 25 38.30 -22.68 -9.96
C VAL A 25 37.63 -23.94 -10.52
N ASP A 26 38.33 -25.09 -10.65
CA ASP A 26 37.72 -26.36 -11.01
C ASP A 26 36.81 -26.90 -9.91
N ASN A 27 37.15 -26.78 -8.63
CA ASN A 27 36.24 -27.03 -7.53
C ASN A 27 35.10 -26.02 -7.45
N THR A 28 35.30 -24.77 -7.91
CA THR A 28 34.30 -23.72 -7.96
C THR A 28 33.46 -23.83 -9.24
N ILE A 29 34.05 -24.17 -10.37
CA ILE A 29 33.39 -24.43 -11.66
C ILE A 29 32.79 -25.85 -11.72
N ALA A 30 33.52 -26.88 -11.34
CA ALA A 30 33.04 -28.26 -11.29
C ALA A 30 31.99 -28.49 -10.18
N ARG A 31 31.96 -27.64 -9.14
CA ARG A 31 30.93 -27.65 -8.12
C ARG A 31 29.83 -26.60 -8.37
N GLY A 32 29.83 -25.97 -9.54
CA GLY A 32 28.75 -25.09 -9.98
C GLY A 32 28.63 -23.78 -9.25
N THR A 33 29.72 -23.22 -8.80
CA THR A 33 29.77 -21.99 -8.02
C THR A 33 30.02 -20.73 -8.85
N VAL A 34 29.83 -20.76 -10.14
CA VAL A 34 29.41 -19.59 -10.92
C VAL A 34 27.90 -19.45 -10.81
N GLY A 35 27.29 -20.23 -10.01
CA GLY A 35 25.90 -20.15 -9.65
C GLY A 35 25.76 -20.10 -8.15
N LEU A 36 24.84 -19.35 -7.73
CA LEU A 36 24.30 -19.19 -6.40
C LEU A 36 24.14 -20.57 -5.73
N VAL A 37 25.05 -20.91 -4.81
CA VAL A 37 24.89 -21.92 -3.79
C VAL A 37 25.11 -23.40 -4.18
N PRO A 38 26.12 -24.06 -3.61
CA PRO A 38 26.02 -25.48 -3.32
C PRO A 38 25.24 -25.65 -2.01
N LEU A 39 23.97 -25.95 -2.11
CA LEU A 39 23.11 -26.28 -0.96
C LEU A 39 23.46 -27.65 -0.40
N VAL A 40 24.45 -28.26 -0.43
CA VAL A 40 24.93 -29.53 0.15
C VAL A 40 25.89 -30.23 -0.81
N ASN A 41 27.15 -30.17 -0.55
CA ASN A 41 28.09 -31.11 -1.15
C ASN A 41 28.70 -32.01 -0.07
N ARG A 42 28.41 -33.30 -0.13
CA ARG A 42 28.84 -34.33 0.82
C ARG A 42 30.33 -34.76 0.72
N GLN A 43 31.18 -33.94 0.11
CA GLN A 43 32.62 -34.22 0.11
C GLN A 43 33.37 -33.03 0.72
N ALA A 44 33.42 -33.01 2.05
CA ALA A 44 34.30 -32.14 2.80
C ALA A 44 35.72 -32.67 2.79
N THR A 45 36.66 -31.88 2.29
CA THR A 45 38.09 -32.09 2.58
C THR A 45 38.38 -31.72 4.04
N PRO A 46 39.24 -32.44 4.76
CA PRO A 46 39.57 -32.15 6.16
C PRO A 46 40.26 -30.79 6.26
N GLY A 47 39.61 -29.83 6.92
CA GLY A 47 40.11 -28.47 7.16
C GLY A 47 39.12 -27.34 6.93
N THR A 48 37.92 -27.57 6.39
CA THR A 48 36.87 -26.55 6.29
C THR A 48 35.89 -26.69 7.44
N MET A 49 35.82 -25.68 8.29
CA MET A 49 34.75 -25.50 9.25
C MET A 49 33.44 -25.34 8.48
N GLY A 50 32.59 -26.33 8.49
CA GLY A 50 31.25 -26.18 7.98
C GLY A 50 30.70 -27.39 7.24
N THR A 51 29.97 -28.20 7.93
CA THR A 51 29.18 -29.32 7.41
C THR A 51 28.03 -28.91 6.46
N MET A 52 27.91 -27.63 6.10
CA MET A 52 26.80 -27.12 5.28
C MET A 52 27.19 -26.35 4.01
N GLY A 53 28.47 -26.15 3.67
CA GLY A 53 28.89 -25.47 2.42
C GLY A 53 28.42 -24.00 2.26
N LEU A 54 28.11 -23.31 3.36
CA LEU A 54 27.63 -21.92 3.33
C LEU A 54 28.78 -20.94 3.08
N SER A 55 28.52 -19.90 2.26
CA SER A 55 29.44 -18.78 2.03
C SER A 55 29.56 -17.92 3.28
N PHE A 56 30.79 -17.66 3.74
CA PHE A 56 31.04 -16.83 4.92
C PHE A 56 30.54 -15.40 4.75
N LEU A 57 30.90 -14.73 3.64
CA LEU A 57 30.39 -13.38 3.36
C LEU A 57 28.88 -13.39 3.10
N GLY A 58 28.33 -14.48 2.52
CA GLY A 58 26.90 -14.66 2.38
C GLY A 58 26.18 -14.64 3.73
N VAL A 59 26.68 -15.37 4.72
CA VAL A 59 26.09 -15.41 6.08
C VAL A 59 26.20 -14.05 6.77
N ILE A 60 27.36 -13.39 6.72
CA ILE A 60 27.54 -12.06 7.31
C ILE A 60 26.58 -11.05 6.69
N ALA A 61 26.48 -11.03 5.35
CA ALA A 61 25.58 -10.12 4.65
C ALA A 61 24.09 -10.41 4.96
N ALA A 62 23.72 -11.70 5.07
CA ALA A 62 22.37 -12.12 5.49
C ALA A 62 22.02 -11.62 6.90
N LEU A 63 22.94 -11.79 7.86
CA LEU A 63 22.76 -11.31 9.23
C LEU A 63 22.71 -9.77 9.32
N ALA A 64 23.55 -9.08 8.54
CA ALA A 64 23.50 -7.63 8.44
C ALA A 64 22.15 -7.15 7.87
N MET A 65 21.68 -7.79 6.79
CA MET A 65 20.37 -7.48 6.21
C MET A 65 19.22 -7.80 7.16
N TYR A 66 19.33 -8.86 7.99
CA TYR A 66 18.35 -9.09 9.05
C TYR A 66 18.29 -7.93 10.03
N ALA A 67 19.43 -7.47 10.55
CA ALA A 67 19.48 -6.35 11.50
C ALA A 67 18.85 -5.06 10.93
N VAL A 68 19.00 -4.82 9.63
CA VAL A 68 18.37 -3.68 8.95
C VAL A 68 16.89 -3.93 8.67
N SER A 69 16.50 -5.15 8.31
CA SER A 69 15.11 -5.51 7.97
C SER A 69 14.14 -5.36 9.12
N VAL A 70 14.60 -5.61 10.36
CA VAL A 70 13.80 -5.48 11.58
C VAL A 70 13.75 -4.04 12.13
N ALA A 71 14.39 -3.07 11.45
CA ALA A 71 14.24 -1.67 11.79
C ALA A 71 12.78 -1.21 11.65
N PRO A 72 12.35 -0.20 12.43
CA PRO A 72 10.98 0.29 12.38
C PRO A 72 10.60 0.79 10.98
N SER A 73 9.38 0.54 10.60
CA SER A 73 8.72 1.06 9.40
C SER A 73 7.51 1.91 9.79
N LEU A 74 6.59 2.18 8.87
CA LEU A 74 5.41 2.99 9.12
C LEU A 74 4.42 2.28 10.05
N MET A 75 4.27 0.96 9.90
CA MET A 75 3.28 0.15 10.63
C MET A 75 3.93 -0.90 11.53
N ALA A 76 3.19 -1.32 12.56
CA ALA A 76 3.54 -2.49 13.33
C ALA A 76 3.15 -3.75 12.53
N ARG A 77 4.13 -4.62 12.28
CA ARG A 77 3.91 -5.88 11.55
C ARG A 77 3.55 -7.00 12.52
N SER A 78 2.75 -7.96 12.06
CA SER A 78 2.62 -9.25 12.72
C SER A 78 3.87 -10.11 12.48
N TRP A 79 4.09 -11.11 13.33
CA TRP A 79 5.21 -12.05 13.20
C TRP A 79 5.32 -12.69 11.80
N ALA A 80 4.19 -12.93 11.14
CA ALA A 80 4.16 -13.52 9.80
C ALA A 80 4.70 -12.55 8.74
N TRP A 81 4.28 -11.29 8.76
CA TRP A 81 4.81 -10.26 7.84
C TRP A 81 6.26 -9.87 8.16
N HIS A 82 6.65 -9.90 9.45
CA HIS A 82 8.05 -9.83 9.85
C HIS A 82 8.87 -10.95 9.19
N ALA A 83 8.41 -12.21 9.29
CA ALA A 83 9.09 -13.37 8.69
C ALA A 83 9.26 -13.22 7.18
N VAL A 84 8.20 -12.82 6.46
CA VAL A 84 8.22 -12.68 5.00
C VAL A 84 9.16 -11.54 4.56
N ALA A 85 8.98 -10.34 5.10
CA ALA A 85 9.78 -9.18 4.72
C ALA A 85 11.27 -9.37 5.03
N SER A 86 11.58 -9.83 6.25
CA SER A 86 12.96 -10.10 6.65
C SER A 86 13.54 -11.29 5.90
N GLY A 87 12.75 -12.33 5.61
CA GLY A 87 13.20 -13.49 4.83
C GLY A 87 13.62 -13.13 3.40
N VAL A 88 12.87 -12.25 2.73
CA VAL A 88 13.24 -11.71 1.41
C VAL A 88 14.56 -10.95 1.49
N LEU A 89 14.68 -10.01 2.45
CA LEU A 89 15.87 -9.18 2.61
C LEU A 89 17.11 -10.00 2.99
N VAL A 90 16.96 -10.97 3.89
CA VAL A 90 18.03 -11.90 4.29
C VAL A 90 18.51 -12.73 3.09
N SER A 91 17.58 -13.21 2.26
CA SER A 91 17.92 -13.95 1.02
C SER A 91 18.70 -13.08 0.05
N CYS A 92 18.28 -11.84 -0.16
CA CYS A 92 19.00 -10.87 -1.00
C CYS A 92 20.40 -10.59 -0.43
N GLY A 93 20.52 -10.42 0.89
CA GLY A 93 21.79 -10.25 1.57
C GLY A 93 22.73 -11.43 1.36
N TYR A 94 22.23 -12.66 1.57
CA TYR A 94 23.00 -13.87 1.36
C TYR A 94 23.53 -13.98 -0.07
N VAL A 95 22.64 -13.82 -1.05
CA VAL A 95 22.99 -13.87 -2.48
C VAL A 95 24.01 -12.78 -2.84
N GLY A 96 23.79 -11.56 -2.38
CA GLY A 96 24.74 -10.46 -2.59
C GLY A 96 26.12 -10.75 -1.99
N GLY A 97 26.17 -11.27 -0.78
CA GLY A 97 27.42 -11.67 -0.11
C GLY A 97 28.16 -12.79 -0.86
N VAL A 98 27.44 -13.78 -1.39
CA VAL A 98 28.01 -14.84 -2.25
C VAL A 98 28.62 -14.24 -3.53
N ILE A 99 27.91 -13.30 -4.18
CA ILE A 99 28.42 -12.63 -5.38
C ILE A 99 29.70 -11.85 -5.06
N VAL A 100 29.69 -11.06 -3.99
CA VAL A 100 30.86 -10.27 -3.55
C VAL A 100 32.04 -11.19 -3.24
N GLN A 101 31.81 -12.31 -2.55
CA GLN A 101 32.86 -13.30 -2.25
C GLN A 101 33.48 -13.87 -3.53
N ASN A 102 32.64 -14.28 -4.49
CA ASN A 102 33.11 -14.87 -5.74
C ASN A 102 33.83 -13.87 -6.65
N VAL A 103 33.29 -12.65 -6.77
CA VAL A 103 33.94 -11.57 -7.53
C VAL A 103 35.25 -11.16 -6.89
N GLY A 104 35.29 -10.98 -5.57
CA GLY A 104 36.50 -10.66 -4.83
C GLY A 104 37.59 -11.73 -5.00
N ALA A 105 37.23 -13.01 -4.90
CA ALA A 105 38.15 -14.10 -5.11
C ALA A 105 38.78 -14.09 -6.53
N ARG A 106 37.97 -13.79 -7.57
CA ARG A 106 38.45 -13.67 -8.96
C ARG A 106 39.42 -12.49 -9.15
N ILE A 107 39.05 -11.31 -8.58
CA ILE A 107 39.91 -10.11 -8.65
C ILE A 107 41.26 -10.39 -7.99
N ILE A 108 41.28 -10.99 -6.79
CA ILE A 108 42.51 -11.36 -6.09
C ILE A 108 43.32 -12.33 -6.93
N ALA A 109 42.69 -13.34 -7.54
CA ALA A 109 43.35 -14.27 -8.43
C ALA A 109 43.99 -13.58 -9.64
N MET A 110 43.31 -12.59 -10.24
CA MET A 110 43.85 -11.84 -11.40
C MET A 110 45.02 -10.92 -11.05
N THR A 111 45.07 -10.39 -9.82
CA THR A 111 46.17 -9.51 -9.38
C THR A 111 47.43 -10.27 -8.98
N GLY A 112 47.38 -11.60 -8.82
CA GLY A 112 48.49 -12.41 -8.34
C GLY A 112 48.95 -12.11 -6.90
N LEU A 113 48.12 -11.34 -6.14
CA LEU A 113 48.40 -11.01 -4.75
C LEU A 113 48.07 -12.21 -3.86
N THR A 114 49.05 -12.65 -3.05
CA THR A 114 48.82 -13.63 -1.99
C THR A 114 49.00 -12.93 -0.66
N ILE A 115 47.95 -12.92 0.15
CA ILE A 115 48.00 -12.42 1.53
C ILE A 115 48.34 -13.63 2.40
N ARG A 116 49.53 -13.63 3.03
CA ARG A 116 49.91 -14.66 3.99
C ARG A 116 49.92 -14.06 5.39
N ALA A 117 49.15 -14.65 6.27
CA ALA A 117 49.25 -14.39 7.70
C ALA A 117 49.70 -15.66 8.41
N SER A 118 50.39 -15.53 9.54
CA SER A 118 50.65 -16.69 10.38
C SER A 118 49.32 -17.24 10.91
N GLU A 119 49.17 -18.56 10.96
CA GLU A 119 47.89 -19.21 11.35
C GLU A 119 47.29 -18.66 12.66
N PRO A 120 48.05 -18.42 13.75
CA PRO A 120 47.47 -17.83 14.98
C PRO A 120 46.96 -16.40 14.81
N VAL A 121 47.58 -15.57 13.96
CA VAL A 121 47.15 -14.22 13.65
C VAL A 121 45.85 -14.25 12.84
N GLU A 122 45.72 -15.12 11.88
CA GLU A 122 44.53 -15.31 11.08
C GLU A 122 43.34 -15.79 11.94
N ILE A 123 43.55 -16.78 12.81
CA ILE A 123 42.53 -17.26 13.75
C ILE A 123 42.14 -16.13 14.72
N GLY A 124 43.12 -15.44 15.31
CA GLY A 124 42.86 -14.31 16.22
C GLY A 124 42.02 -13.20 15.56
N PHE A 125 42.39 -12.82 14.33
CA PHE A 125 41.61 -11.82 13.57
C PHE A 125 40.19 -12.30 13.29
N ARG A 126 40.00 -13.53 12.82
CA ARG A 126 38.67 -14.10 12.54
C ARG A 126 37.79 -14.13 13.80
N VAL A 127 38.34 -14.56 14.94
CA VAL A 127 37.62 -14.63 16.21
C VAL A 127 37.25 -13.21 16.68
N CYS A 128 38.20 -12.27 16.68
CA CYS A 128 37.90 -10.88 17.05
C CYS A 128 36.84 -10.26 16.14
N ALA A 129 36.95 -10.44 14.81
CA ALA A 129 35.97 -9.92 13.87
C ALA A 129 34.58 -10.56 14.08
N ALA A 130 34.52 -11.86 14.32
CA ALA A 130 33.25 -12.55 14.61
C ALA A 130 32.61 -12.08 15.92
N VAL A 131 33.39 -11.89 16.98
CA VAL A 131 32.90 -11.40 18.27
C VAL A 131 32.39 -9.96 18.14
N LEU A 132 33.16 -9.07 17.50
CA LEU A 132 32.74 -7.68 17.28
C LEU A 132 31.47 -7.60 16.42
N PHE A 133 31.40 -8.41 15.36
CA PHE A 133 30.22 -8.49 14.53
C PHE A 133 29.01 -9.03 15.32
N ALA A 134 29.16 -10.08 16.11
CA ALA A 134 28.09 -10.65 16.92
C ALA A 134 27.57 -9.62 17.97
N MET A 135 28.48 -8.89 18.63
CA MET A 135 28.09 -7.82 19.57
C MET A 135 27.34 -6.70 18.86
N TRP A 136 27.85 -6.23 17.71
CA TRP A 136 27.17 -5.22 16.91
C TRP A 136 25.79 -5.70 16.45
N TRP A 137 25.70 -6.92 15.94
CA TRP A 137 24.46 -7.52 15.45
C TRP A 137 23.42 -7.65 16.57
N LEU A 138 23.83 -8.20 17.73
CA LEU A 138 22.95 -8.32 18.89
C LEU A 138 22.44 -6.95 19.36
N TYR A 139 23.33 -5.97 19.44
CA TYR A 139 22.97 -4.59 19.77
C TYR A 139 21.97 -4.03 18.76
N ALA A 140 22.25 -4.15 17.46
CA ALA A 140 21.38 -3.65 16.39
C ALA A 140 19.99 -4.30 16.45
N VAL A 141 19.90 -5.62 16.65
CA VAL A 141 18.63 -6.37 16.77
C VAL A 141 17.83 -5.91 18.00
N ILE A 142 18.47 -5.79 19.16
CA ILE A 142 17.81 -5.32 20.38
C ILE A 142 17.29 -3.88 20.21
N GLN A 143 18.10 -3.00 19.61
CA GLN A 143 17.67 -1.62 19.36
C GLN A 143 16.53 -1.57 18.35
N SER A 144 16.60 -2.34 17.28
CA SER A 144 15.52 -2.42 16.28
C SER A 144 14.20 -2.90 16.90
N TYR A 145 14.23 -3.95 17.72
CA TYR A 145 13.05 -4.41 18.47
C TYR A 145 12.47 -3.32 19.38
N ARG A 146 13.31 -2.63 20.14
CA ARG A 146 12.87 -1.51 21.01
C ARG A 146 12.24 -0.38 20.20
N ARG A 147 12.87 0.03 19.09
CA ARG A 147 12.40 1.09 18.21
C ARG A 147 11.11 0.72 17.48
N ALA A 148 10.97 -0.54 17.04
CA ALA A 148 9.74 -1.05 16.45
C ALA A 148 8.56 -1.00 17.43
N ARG A 149 8.77 -1.30 18.71
CA ARG A 149 7.75 -1.14 19.75
C ARG A 149 7.36 0.32 20.01
N VAL A 150 8.30 1.25 19.86
CA VAL A 150 7.98 2.69 19.91
C VAL A 150 7.13 3.09 18.72
N ALA A 151 7.48 2.64 17.51
CA ALA A 151 6.68 2.89 16.31
C ALA A 151 5.25 2.34 16.45
N ALA A 152 5.10 1.11 16.93
CA ALA A 152 3.79 0.51 17.17
C ALA A 152 2.91 1.33 18.12
N ARG A 153 3.48 1.90 19.19
CA ARG A 153 2.75 2.76 20.12
C ARG A 153 2.29 4.07 19.50
N LEU A 154 3.05 4.63 18.56
CA LEU A 154 2.69 5.88 17.87
C LEU A 154 1.43 5.72 17.00
N VAL A 155 1.22 4.53 16.45
CA VAL A 155 0.02 4.18 15.68
C VAL A 155 -1.01 3.42 16.52
N ASN A 156 -0.91 3.46 17.86
CA ASN A 156 -1.81 2.81 18.79
C ASN A 156 -2.02 1.30 18.55
N MET A 157 -1.05 0.63 17.91
CA MET A 157 -1.10 -0.80 17.65
C MET A 157 -0.36 -1.60 18.74
N PRO A 158 -0.79 -2.84 19.02
CA PRO A 158 0.00 -3.75 19.82
C PRO A 158 1.29 -4.07 19.07
N GLY A 159 2.45 -3.73 19.63
CA GLY A 159 3.74 -4.18 19.10
C GLY A 159 3.93 -5.67 19.34
N GLU A 160 4.75 -6.33 18.52
CA GLU A 160 5.12 -7.73 18.72
C GLU A 160 5.58 -7.99 20.16
N THR A 161 5.04 -9.02 20.76
CA THR A 161 5.59 -9.59 22.00
C THR A 161 6.96 -10.21 21.72
N PHE A 162 7.76 -10.46 22.75
CA PHE A 162 9.05 -11.11 22.56
C PHE A 162 8.92 -12.52 21.94
N GLY A 163 7.87 -13.25 22.30
CA GLY A 163 7.58 -14.57 21.71
C GLY A 163 7.24 -14.48 20.21
N GLU A 164 6.40 -13.53 19.82
CA GLU A 164 6.07 -13.28 18.41
C GLU A 164 7.28 -12.83 17.61
N TYR A 165 8.13 -11.99 18.20
CA TYR A 165 9.38 -11.56 17.56
C TYR A 165 10.33 -12.76 17.32
N LEU A 166 10.46 -13.68 18.28
CA LEU A 166 11.24 -14.91 18.09
C LEU A 166 10.62 -15.81 17.02
N LEU A 167 9.29 -15.92 16.99
CA LEU A 167 8.57 -16.68 15.97
C LEU A 167 8.78 -16.07 14.57
N GLY A 168 8.70 -14.74 14.46
CA GLY A 168 9.01 -14.00 13.24
C GLY A 168 10.45 -14.20 12.77
N THR A 169 11.41 -14.22 13.72
CA THR A 169 12.82 -14.52 13.44
C THR A 169 13.01 -15.95 12.93
N ALA A 170 12.36 -16.93 13.58
CA ALA A 170 12.40 -18.32 13.13
C ALA A 170 11.76 -18.48 11.74
N GLY A 171 10.61 -17.83 11.52
CA GLY A 171 9.95 -17.75 10.23
C GLY A 171 10.83 -17.12 9.14
N THR A 172 11.59 -16.08 9.49
CA THR A 172 12.58 -15.44 8.59
C THR A 172 13.59 -16.48 8.06
N VAL A 173 14.11 -17.33 8.95
CA VAL A 173 15.05 -18.38 8.54
C VAL A 173 14.40 -19.36 7.57
N VAL A 174 13.16 -19.77 7.85
CA VAL A 174 12.41 -20.69 6.97
C VAL A 174 12.16 -20.05 5.60
N VAL A 175 11.65 -18.84 5.57
CA VAL A 175 11.39 -18.10 4.30
C VAL A 175 12.69 -17.92 3.51
N ALA A 176 13.76 -17.47 4.16
CA ALA A 176 15.05 -17.29 3.52
C ALA A 176 15.59 -18.61 2.96
N TRP A 177 15.50 -19.70 3.73
CA TRP A 177 15.91 -21.00 3.27
C TRP A 177 15.10 -21.47 2.04
N CYS A 178 13.78 -21.32 2.05
CA CYS A 178 12.92 -21.65 0.92
C CYS A 178 13.30 -20.85 -0.35
N LEU A 179 13.50 -19.54 -0.22
CA LEU A 179 13.88 -18.69 -1.35
C LEU A 179 15.25 -19.05 -1.91
N ILE A 180 16.23 -19.27 -1.04
CA ILE A 180 17.59 -19.72 -1.44
C ILE A 180 17.52 -21.10 -2.10
N ALA A 181 16.70 -22.02 -1.58
CA ALA A 181 16.49 -23.34 -2.17
C ALA A 181 15.88 -23.26 -3.57
N ILE A 182 14.88 -22.39 -3.77
CA ILE A 182 14.28 -22.14 -5.10
C ILE A 182 15.35 -21.63 -6.07
N VAL A 183 16.14 -20.63 -5.68
CA VAL A 183 17.24 -20.10 -6.51
C VAL A 183 18.27 -21.19 -6.82
N GLY A 184 18.62 -22.01 -5.83
CA GLY A 184 19.52 -23.16 -6.00
C GLY A 184 18.98 -24.20 -6.98
N ALA A 185 17.68 -24.52 -6.90
CA ALA A 185 17.02 -25.45 -7.83
C ALA A 185 17.00 -24.91 -9.26
N LEU A 186 16.65 -23.62 -9.44
CA LEU A 186 16.68 -22.95 -10.75
C LEU A 186 18.08 -22.96 -11.37
N ASN A 187 19.09 -22.66 -10.55
CA ASN A 187 20.48 -22.72 -11.01
C ASN A 187 20.92 -24.15 -11.38
N SER A 188 20.50 -25.15 -10.62
CA SER A 188 20.77 -26.55 -10.96
C SER A 188 20.09 -26.97 -12.25
N LEU A 189 18.83 -26.57 -12.46
CA LEU A 189 18.12 -26.79 -13.71
C LEU A 189 18.82 -26.10 -14.89
N GLY A 190 19.30 -24.87 -14.71
CA GLY A 190 20.06 -24.14 -15.73
C GLY A 190 21.34 -24.91 -16.13
N ARG A 191 22.09 -25.45 -15.16
CA ARG A 191 23.28 -26.26 -15.45
C ARG A 191 22.96 -27.56 -16.18
N MET A 192 21.87 -28.22 -15.78
CA MET A 192 21.42 -29.43 -16.49
C MET A 192 21.07 -29.13 -17.95
N LEU A 193 20.39 -28.02 -18.21
CA LEU A 193 20.07 -27.57 -19.56
C LEU A 193 21.33 -27.25 -20.37
N ILE A 194 22.28 -26.51 -19.79
CA ILE A 194 23.56 -26.18 -20.44
C ILE A 194 24.37 -27.46 -20.75
N ALA A 195 24.42 -28.40 -19.83
CA ALA A 195 25.12 -29.67 -20.04
C ALA A 195 24.49 -30.49 -21.18
N ALA A 196 23.15 -30.65 -21.16
CA ALA A 196 22.42 -31.36 -22.20
C ALA A 196 22.55 -30.70 -23.60
N LEU A 197 22.62 -29.38 -23.66
CA LEU A 197 22.86 -28.65 -24.93
C LEU A 197 24.32 -28.73 -25.37
N GLY A 198 25.25 -28.85 -24.43
CA GLY A 198 26.69 -28.97 -24.71
C GLY A 198 27.08 -30.22 -25.51
N ASP A 199 26.24 -31.28 -25.50
CA ASP A 199 26.40 -32.45 -26.34
C ASP A 199 26.14 -32.18 -27.84
N TYR A 200 25.43 -31.10 -28.16
CA TYR A 200 25.01 -30.79 -29.53
C TYR A 200 25.61 -29.48 -30.09
N MET A 201 26.18 -28.60 -29.23
CA MET A 201 26.71 -27.33 -29.65
C MET A 201 27.87 -26.85 -28.76
N PRO A 202 28.74 -25.92 -29.26
CA PRO A 202 29.84 -25.37 -28.45
C PRO A 202 29.35 -24.76 -27.12
N HIS A 203 30.11 -25.01 -26.05
CA HIS A 203 29.75 -24.64 -24.68
C HIS A 203 29.26 -23.15 -24.51
N PRO A 204 29.87 -22.12 -25.15
CA PRO A 204 29.36 -20.76 -25.04
C PRO A 204 27.94 -20.59 -25.60
N ILE A 205 27.63 -21.28 -26.70
CA ILE A 205 26.31 -21.26 -27.34
C ILE A 205 25.32 -22.02 -26.47
N ALA A 206 25.71 -23.20 -25.94
CA ALA A 206 24.91 -23.98 -25.00
C ALA A 206 24.57 -23.17 -23.72
N ALA A 207 25.51 -22.37 -23.21
CA ALA A 207 25.30 -21.53 -22.05
C ALA A 207 24.26 -20.43 -22.33
N VAL A 208 24.35 -19.73 -23.44
CA VAL A 208 23.36 -18.69 -23.84
C VAL A 208 21.99 -19.32 -24.07
N ALA A 209 21.92 -20.44 -24.80
CA ALA A 209 20.68 -21.13 -25.09
C ALA A 209 20.02 -21.69 -23.80
N GLY A 210 20.80 -22.30 -22.92
CA GLY A 210 20.31 -22.83 -21.64
C GLY A 210 19.76 -21.75 -20.71
N VAL A 211 20.43 -20.59 -20.61
CA VAL A 211 19.93 -19.44 -19.87
C VAL A 211 18.66 -18.88 -20.49
N ALA A 212 18.61 -18.76 -21.84
CA ALA A 212 17.41 -18.27 -22.53
C ALA A 212 16.21 -19.21 -22.31
N ILE A 213 16.39 -20.53 -22.44
CA ILE A 213 15.34 -21.52 -22.18
C ILE A 213 14.87 -21.43 -20.73
N LEU A 214 15.79 -21.40 -19.76
CA LEU A 214 15.42 -21.25 -18.34
C LEU A 214 14.63 -19.97 -18.10
N THR A 215 15.07 -18.86 -18.69
CA THR A 215 14.36 -17.57 -18.58
C THR A 215 12.93 -17.67 -19.12
N VAL A 216 12.73 -18.30 -20.29
CA VAL A 216 11.41 -18.53 -20.87
C VAL A 216 10.55 -19.43 -19.97
N ILE A 217 11.13 -20.51 -19.43
CA ILE A 217 10.41 -21.41 -18.50
C ILE A 217 9.98 -20.65 -17.25
N VAL A 218 10.89 -19.92 -16.61
CA VAL A 218 10.60 -19.13 -15.40
C VAL A 218 9.54 -18.06 -15.69
N PHE A 219 9.69 -17.34 -16.81
CA PHE A 219 8.71 -16.35 -17.24
C PHE A 219 7.33 -16.98 -17.47
N PHE A 220 7.28 -18.10 -18.18
CA PHE A 220 6.02 -18.81 -18.45
C PHE A 220 5.36 -19.30 -17.14
N LEU A 221 6.09 -19.94 -16.25
CA LEU A 221 5.58 -20.42 -14.97
C LEU A 221 5.10 -19.26 -14.10
N THR A 222 5.88 -18.20 -14.00
CA THR A 222 5.49 -17.02 -13.20
C THR A 222 4.28 -16.34 -13.80
N SER A 223 4.26 -16.06 -15.10
CA SER A 223 3.17 -15.30 -15.72
C SER A 223 1.87 -16.10 -15.87
N ASN A 224 1.94 -17.39 -16.24
CA ASN A 224 0.74 -18.16 -16.54
C ASN A 224 0.25 -19.01 -15.37
N VAL A 225 1.15 -19.63 -14.60
CA VAL A 225 0.74 -20.52 -13.50
C VAL A 225 0.56 -19.71 -12.21
N ILE A 226 1.55 -18.90 -11.80
CA ILE A 226 1.49 -18.19 -10.53
C ILE A 226 0.59 -16.96 -10.65
N LEU A 227 0.85 -16.06 -11.59
CA LEU A 227 0.06 -14.82 -11.70
C LEU A 227 -1.32 -15.08 -12.26
N ARG A 228 -1.45 -15.59 -13.50
CA ARG A 228 -2.77 -15.79 -14.10
C ARG A 228 -3.60 -16.85 -13.37
N GLY A 229 -3.00 -17.98 -13.00
CA GLY A 229 -3.67 -19.04 -12.26
C GLY A 229 -4.07 -18.59 -10.86
N GLY A 230 -3.16 -17.94 -10.12
CA GLY A 230 -3.42 -17.37 -8.81
C GLY A 230 -4.49 -16.27 -8.86
N ILE A 231 -4.35 -15.30 -9.76
CA ILE A 231 -5.34 -14.23 -9.94
C ILE A 231 -6.68 -14.81 -10.34
N GLY A 232 -6.71 -15.79 -11.27
CA GLY A 232 -7.95 -16.48 -11.68
C GLY A 232 -8.65 -17.18 -10.53
N PHE A 233 -7.90 -17.86 -9.67
CA PHE A 233 -8.43 -18.50 -8.45
C PHE A 233 -9.02 -17.47 -7.48
N PHE A 234 -8.30 -16.41 -7.19
CA PHE A 234 -8.78 -15.32 -6.32
C PHE A 234 -10.00 -14.62 -6.91
N ARG A 235 -9.99 -14.35 -8.23
CA ARG A 235 -11.13 -13.74 -8.92
C ARG A 235 -12.38 -14.61 -8.82
N HIS A 236 -12.27 -15.90 -9.08
CA HIS A 236 -13.40 -16.83 -8.98
C HIS A 236 -13.95 -16.91 -7.54
N HIS A 237 -13.05 -16.97 -6.54
CA HIS A 237 -13.45 -16.94 -5.13
C HIS A 237 -14.13 -15.61 -4.75
N ALA A 238 -13.59 -14.48 -5.19
CA ALA A 238 -14.17 -13.15 -4.96
C ALA A 238 -15.55 -13.00 -5.64
N GLU A 239 -15.73 -13.55 -6.83
CA GLU A 239 -17.02 -13.59 -7.53
C GLU A 239 -18.05 -14.41 -6.73
N GLN A 240 -17.67 -15.57 -6.21
CA GLN A 240 -18.54 -16.35 -5.33
C GLN A 240 -18.90 -15.59 -4.05
N MET A 241 -17.95 -14.90 -3.44
CA MET A 241 -18.20 -14.06 -2.25
C MET A 241 -19.14 -12.89 -2.58
N ASN A 242 -19.05 -12.31 -3.77
CA ASN A 242 -19.92 -11.22 -4.22
C ASN A 242 -21.40 -11.62 -4.31
N THR A 243 -21.73 -12.92 -4.43
CA THR A 243 -23.11 -13.40 -4.40
C THR A 243 -23.71 -13.48 -3.01
N ARG A 244 -22.88 -13.43 -1.96
CA ARG A 244 -23.33 -13.58 -0.57
C ARG A 244 -23.73 -12.24 0.01
N THR A 245 -24.75 -12.27 0.88
CA THR A 245 -25.11 -11.11 1.73
C THR A 245 -24.38 -11.23 3.05
N ALA A 246 -23.71 -10.17 3.49
CA ALA A 246 -23.07 -10.14 4.80
C ALA A 246 -24.11 -10.26 5.91
N ARG A 247 -23.70 -10.82 7.06
CA ARG A 247 -24.59 -10.94 8.23
C ARG A 247 -25.05 -9.55 8.69
N GLY A 248 -26.28 -9.44 9.17
CA GLY A 248 -26.86 -8.18 9.63
C GLY A 248 -27.23 -7.19 8.52
N ILE A 249 -27.03 -7.56 7.26
CA ILE A 249 -27.42 -6.72 6.11
C ILE A 249 -28.74 -7.18 5.54
N TYR A 250 -29.69 -6.25 5.48
CA TYR A 250 -31.06 -6.52 5.01
C TYR A 250 -31.40 -5.68 3.78
N LYS A 251 -32.26 -6.24 2.94
CA LYS A 251 -32.79 -5.54 1.77
C LYS A 251 -33.54 -4.29 2.22
N PRO A 252 -33.28 -3.10 1.63
CA PRO A 252 -33.99 -1.88 1.99
C PRO A 252 -35.45 -1.93 1.56
N PHE A 253 -36.31 -1.31 2.38
CA PHE A 253 -37.75 -1.18 2.07
C PHE A 253 -38.12 0.23 1.60
N VAL A 254 -37.28 1.22 1.89
CA VAL A 254 -37.54 2.62 1.56
C VAL A 254 -37.29 2.89 0.09
N PRO A 255 -38.17 3.66 -0.59
CA PRO A 255 -38.04 3.92 -2.03
C PRO A 255 -36.79 4.74 -2.40
N GLU A 256 -36.20 5.44 -1.46
CA GLU A 256 -34.98 6.25 -1.62
C GLU A 256 -33.72 5.40 -1.86
N ARG A 257 -33.81 4.07 -1.73
CA ARG A 257 -32.66 3.17 -1.95
C ARG A 257 -32.86 2.27 -3.15
N SER A 258 -31.80 2.05 -3.93
CA SER A 258 -31.78 1.00 -4.96
C SER A 258 -32.05 -0.36 -4.33
N ALA A 259 -32.50 -1.30 -5.12
CA ALA A 259 -32.91 -2.65 -4.71
C ALA A 259 -34.07 -2.70 -3.70
N SER A 260 -34.74 -1.58 -3.39
CA SER A 260 -36.03 -1.57 -2.67
C SER A 260 -37.17 -2.14 -3.53
N PRO A 261 -38.36 -2.40 -2.97
CA PRO A 261 -39.51 -2.84 -3.76
C PRO A 261 -39.92 -1.88 -4.90
N ALA A 262 -39.60 -0.60 -4.79
CA ALA A 262 -39.87 0.42 -5.80
C ALA A 262 -38.77 0.53 -6.88
N SER A 263 -37.65 -0.16 -6.71
CA SER A 263 -36.52 -0.10 -7.62
C SER A 263 -36.57 -1.21 -8.68
N PRO A 264 -36.29 -0.90 -9.96
CA PRO A 264 -36.09 -1.93 -10.98
C PRO A 264 -34.77 -2.71 -10.80
N VAL A 265 -33.82 -2.18 -10.02
CA VAL A 265 -32.56 -2.86 -9.67
C VAL A 265 -32.88 -3.94 -8.64
N THR A 266 -32.44 -5.18 -8.91
CA THR A 266 -32.69 -6.30 -8.00
C THR A 266 -31.62 -6.40 -6.91
N TRP A 267 -32.00 -6.95 -5.74
CA TRP A 267 -31.05 -7.19 -4.63
C TRP A 267 -29.90 -8.10 -5.03
N GLU A 268 -30.17 -9.06 -5.92
CA GLU A 268 -29.20 -10.01 -6.42
C GLU A 268 -28.16 -9.36 -7.34
N SER A 269 -28.57 -8.36 -8.12
CA SER A 269 -27.72 -7.71 -9.12
C SER A 269 -26.69 -6.72 -8.52
N VAL A 270 -26.92 -6.20 -7.32
CA VAL A 270 -26.02 -5.17 -6.73
C VAL A 270 -24.73 -5.75 -6.14
N GLY A 271 -24.60 -7.07 -6.04
CA GLY A 271 -23.42 -7.72 -5.49
C GLY A 271 -23.27 -7.56 -3.96
N GLY A 272 -22.25 -8.20 -3.39
CA GLY A 272 -22.07 -8.25 -1.94
C GLY A 272 -21.83 -6.87 -1.31
N GLN A 273 -20.94 -6.07 -1.89
CA GLN A 273 -20.61 -4.74 -1.38
C GLN A 273 -21.73 -3.73 -1.62
N GLY A 274 -22.42 -3.81 -2.76
CA GLY A 274 -23.61 -2.99 -3.01
C GLY A 274 -24.73 -3.28 -1.99
N ARG A 275 -24.90 -4.55 -1.59
CA ARG A 275 -25.85 -4.90 -0.51
C ARG A 275 -25.47 -4.28 0.82
N VAL A 276 -24.18 -4.28 1.17
CA VAL A 276 -23.69 -3.63 2.37
C VAL A 276 -23.99 -2.14 2.31
N PHE A 277 -23.63 -1.47 1.24
CA PHE A 277 -23.87 -0.04 1.04
C PHE A 277 -25.36 0.34 1.11
N LEU A 278 -26.23 -0.44 0.46
CA LEU A 278 -27.66 -0.17 0.41
C LEU A 278 -28.41 -0.57 1.69
N GLY A 279 -27.93 -1.62 2.37
CA GLY A 279 -28.55 -2.14 3.59
C GLY A 279 -28.10 -1.48 4.87
N ARG A 280 -26.95 -0.77 4.83
CA ARG A 280 -26.43 0.05 5.94
C ARG A 280 -26.91 1.51 5.82
N GLY A 281 -26.41 2.32 6.72
CA GLY A 281 -26.65 3.75 6.74
C GLY A 281 -27.84 4.14 7.60
N PRO A 282 -27.84 5.40 8.06
CA PRO A 282 -28.87 5.89 8.95
C PRO A 282 -30.22 6.00 8.24
N SER A 283 -31.29 5.76 8.98
CA SER A 283 -32.64 6.10 8.57
C SER A 283 -32.92 7.59 8.86
N ARG A 284 -34.01 8.11 8.29
CA ARG A 284 -34.54 9.43 8.66
C ARG A 284 -34.71 9.58 10.17
N LEU A 285 -35.16 8.53 10.86
CA LEU A 285 -35.39 8.56 12.30
C LEU A 285 -34.08 8.66 13.08
N ASP A 286 -33.05 7.92 12.68
CA ASP A 286 -31.72 7.99 13.31
C ASP A 286 -31.13 9.40 13.17
N ILE A 287 -31.26 9.99 11.96
CA ILE A 287 -30.77 11.34 11.68
C ILE A 287 -31.56 12.38 12.49
N ALA A 288 -32.89 12.29 12.53
CA ALA A 288 -33.74 13.17 13.33
C ALA A 288 -33.43 13.11 14.82
N GLN A 289 -33.19 11.90 15.35
CA GLN A 289 -32.84 11.68 16.76
C GLN A 289 -31.47 12.29 17.10
N VAL A 290 -30.50 12.20 16.18
CA VAL A 290 -29.16 12.77 16.38
C VAL A 290 -29.19 14.29 16.25
N SER A 291 -29.79 14.82 15.18
CA SER A 291 -29.81 16.25 14.85
C SER A 291 -30.81 17.06 15.68
N GLY A 292 -31.78 16.42 16.36
CA GLY A 292 -32.83 17.08 17.12
C GLY A 292 -33.82 17.88 16.26
N GLY A 293 -33.91 17.61 14.96
CA GLY A 293 -34.78 18.32 14.03
C GLY A 293 -35.37 17.41 12.96
N GLU A 294 -36.14 18.01 12.03
CA GLU A 294 -36.66 17.27 10.89
C GLU A 294 -35.52 16.75 10.01
N ALA A 295 -35.70 15.56 9.49
CA ALA A 295 -34.74 14.89 8.59
C ALA A 295 -35.44 14.22 7.41
N MET A 296 -34.73 14.02 6.36
CA MET A 296 -35.11 13.25 5.19
C MET A 296 -34.48 11.86 5.21
N GLU A 297 -35.06 10.89 4.51
CA GLU A 297 -34.38 9.64 4.24
C GLU A 297 -33.25 9.89 3.23
N PRO A 298 -31.99 9.57 3.53
CA PRO A 298 -30.90 9.75 2.58
C PRO A 298 -31.04 8.80 1.40
N ILE A 299 -30.77 9.31 0.20
CA ILE A 299 -30.85 8.52 -1.03
C ILE A 299 -29.52 7.78 -1.21
N ARG A 300 -29.59 6.45 -1.42
CA ARG A 300 -28.46 5.61 -1.78
C ARG A 300 -28.73 4.84 -3.06
N VAL A 301 -27.95 5.11 -4.10
CA VAL A 301 -28.08 4.50 -5.41
C VAL A 301 -26.83 3.71 -5.76
N TYR A 302 -27.02 2.47 -6.22
CA TYR A 302 -25.91 1.60 -6.54
C TYR A 302 -26.24 0.65 -7.70
N SER A 303 -25.30 0.51 -8.64
CA SER A 303 -25.32 -0.52 -9.67
C SER A 303 -24.21 -1.54 -9.43
N GLY A 304 -24.54 -2.82 -9.43
CA GLY A 304 -23.56 -3.90 -9.42
C GLY A 304 -22.83 -4.04 -10.76
N MET A 305 -21.98 -5.07 -10.84
CA MET A 305 -21.25 -5.39 -12.07
C MET A 305 -22.21 -5.60 -13.25
N PRO A 306 -21.95 -4.97 -14.40
CA PRO A 306 -22.70 -5.24 -15.62
C PRO A 306 -22.59 -6.72 -16.00
N THR A 307 -23.68 -7.33 -16.41
CA THR A 307 -23.76 -8.73 -16.82
C THR A 307 -24.01 -8.85 -18.32
N GLY A 308 -23.78 -10.03 -18.89
CA GLY A 308 -24.12 -10.32 -20.28
C GLY A 308 -23.32 -9.55 -21.34
N GLY A 309 -22.11 -9.11 -21.01
CA GLY A 309 -21.25 -8.34 -21.92
C GLY A 309 -21.61 -6.84 -22.02
N ALA A 310 -22.53 -6.36 -21.16
CA ALA A 310 -22.81 -4.92 -21.05
C ALA A 310 -21.61 -4.16 -20.52
N GLY A 311 -21.33 -2.99 -21.09
CA GLY A 311 -20.23 -2.12 -20.66
C GLY A 311 -20.55 -1.36 -19.36
N ILE A 312 -19.54 -0.75 -18.79
CA ILE A 312 -19.65 0.07 -17.57
C ILE A 312 -20.60 1.26 -17.74
N GLU A 313 -20.79 1.73 -18.97
CA GLU A 313 -21.72 2.80 -19.33
C GLU A 313 -23.18 2.43 -19.01
N VAL A 314 -23.55 1.14 -19.14
CA VAL A 314 -24.89 0.67 -18.78
C VAL A 314 -25.10 0.72 -17.26
N ALA A 315 -24.07 0.39 -16.48
CA ALA A 315 -24.11 0.53 -15.04
C ALA A 315 -24.26 1.99 -14.62
N ALA A 316 -23.52 2.90 -15.25
CA ALA A 316 -23.62 4.34 -15.01
C ALA A 316 -25.02 4.89 -15.37
N ALA A 317 -25.57 4.48 -16.52
CA ALA A 317 -26.93 4.84 -16.93
C ALA A 317 -28.00 4.30 -15.94
N THR A 318 -27.81 3.09 -15.42
CA THR A 318 -28.66 2.51 -14.38
C THR A 318 -28.64 3.35 -13.10
N VAL A 319 -27.46 3.83 -12.68
CA VAL A 319 -27.33 4.72 -11.52
C VAL A 319 -28.09 6.03 -11.75
N VAL A 320 -27.94 6.65 -12.93
CA VAL A 320 -28.67 7.91 -13.25
C VAL A 320 -30.19 7.68 -13.29
N ALA A 321 -30.66 6.56 -13.85
CA ALA A 321 -32.08 6.22 -13.83
C ALA A 321 -32.62 6.07 -12.39
N GLU A 322 -31.84 5.46 -11.50
CA GLU A 322 -32.17 5.34 -10.08
C GLU A 322 -32.14 6.70 -9.36
N LEU A 323 -31.17 7.57 -9.66
CA LEU A 323 -31.13 8.94 -9.14
C LEU A 323 -32.39 9.73 -9.53
N ARG A 324 -32.86 9.60 -10.77
CA ARG A 324 -34.12 10.21 -11.21
C ARG A 324 -35.32 9.62 -10.46
N ARG A 325 -35.41 8.29 -10.39
CA ARG A 325 -36.52 7.60 -9.72
C ARG A 325 -36.66 8.00 -8.25
N THR A 326 -35.52 8.17 -7.56
CA THR A 326 -35.49 8.50 -6.13
C THR A 326 -35.66 9.98 -5.82
N GLY A 327 -35.72 10.86 -6.82
CA GLY A 327 -35.78 12.31 -6.64
C GLY A 327 -34.44 12.89 -6.15
N ALA A 328 -33.32 12.29 -6.52
CA ALA A 328 -31.99 12.72 -6.08
C ALA A 328 -31.64 14.13 -6.57
N PHE A 329 -32.14 14.53 -7.74
CA PHE A 329 -31.89 15.85 -8.31
C PHE A 329 -32.66 16.99 -7.60
N ASP A 330 -33.63 16.66 -6.72
CA ASP A 330 -34.30 17.62 -5.84
C ASP A 330 -33.58 17.78 -4.50
N ARG A 331 -32.56 16.99 -4.21
CA ARG A 331 -31.74 17.10 -2.98
C ARG A 331 -30.77 18.27 -3.04
N ALA A 332 -30.28 18.68 -1.88
CA ALA A 332 -29.27 19.74 -1.82
C ALA A 332 -27.91 19.30 -2.36
N VAL A 333 -27.57 18.00 -2.17
CA VAL A 333 -26.24 17.44 -2.48
C VAL A 333 -26.37 16.12 -3.22
N ILE A 334 -25.59 15.94 -4.27
CA ILE A 334 -25.27 14.64 -4.86
C ILE A 334 -23.79 14.33 -4.60
N LEU A 335 -23.51 13.17 -4.00
CA LEU A 335 -22.17 12.65 -3.79
C LEU A 335 -21.91 11.48 -4.76
N ILE A 336 -20.91 11.58 -5.61
CA ILE A 336 -20.39 10.45 -6.36
C ILE A 336 -19.28 9.82 -5.51
N ALA A 337 -19.56 8.65 -4.95
CA ALA A 337 -18.61 7.88 -4.17
C ALA A 337 -17.93 6.84 -5.07
N ALA A 338 -16.68 7.07 -5.44
CA ALA A 338 -15.90 6.13 -6.23
C ALA A 338 -15.57 4.91 -5.37
N SER A 339 -16.12 3.74 -5.76
CA SER A 339 -15.91 2.50 -5.04
C SER A 339 -14.47 1.99 -5.18
N THR A 340 -14.03 1.18 -4.22
CA THR A 340 -12.76 0.47 -4.32
C THR A 340 -12.87 -0.80 -5.17
N GLY A 341 -11.80 -1.58 -5.28
CA GLY A 341 -11.68 -2.73 -6.15
C GLY A 341 -12.87 -3.68 -6.20
N SER A 342 -13.40 -4.05 -5.04
CA SER A 342 -14.54 -4.98 -4.96
C SER A 342 -15.93 -4.31 -5.04
N GLY A 343 -15.98 -3.00 -5.28
CA GLY A 343 -17.22 -2.23 -5.22
C GLY A 343 -17.54 -1.68 -3.82
N TRP A 344 -16.61 -1.78 -2.87
CA TRP A 344 -16.79 -1.27 -1.52
C TRP A 344 -16.75 0.25 -1.49
N VAL A 345 -17.67 0.82 -0.73
CA VAL A 345 -17.79 2.25 -0.43
C VAL A 345 -17.62 2.41 1.07
N ASP A 346 -16.72 3.30 1.49
CA ASP A 346 -16.49 3.55 2.90
C ASP A 346 -17.66 4.31 3.54
N GLU A 347 -18.23 3.71 4.57
CA GLU A 347 -19.35 4.30 5.31
C GLU A 347 -18.95 5.56 6.10
N TRP A 348 -17.67 5.67 6.52
CA TRP A 348 -17.17 6.88 7.16
C TRP A 348 -17.07 8.07 6.22
N GLN A 349 -17.07 7.85 4.89
CA GLN A 349 -17.17 8.94 3.91
C GLN A 349 -18.62 9.32 3.61
N VAL A 350 -19.55 8.39 3.74
CA VAL A 350 -20.95 8.60 3.33
C VAL A 350 -21.85 9.00 4.49
N GLN A 351 -21.86 8.25 5.59
CA GLN A 351 -22.78 8.52 6.71
C GLN A 351 -22.59 9.92 7.33
N PRO A 352 -21.36 10.45 7.52
CA PRO A 352 -21.20 11.82 8.00
C PRO A 352 -21.92 12.85 7.13
N LEU A 353 -21.84 12.74 5.81
CA LEU A 353 -22.56 13.64 4.91
C LEU A 353 -24.09 13.51 5.09
N GLU A 354 -24.61 12.28 5.23
CA GLU A 354 -26.04 12.03 5.45
C GLU A 354 -26.53 12.65 6.76
N PHE A 355 -25.76 12.55 7.85
CA PHE A 355 -26.10 13.20 9.11
C PHE A 355 -26.02 14.72 9.00
N LEU A 356 -24.92 15.26 8.46
CA LEU A 356 -24.66 16.70 8.38
C LEU A 356 -25.68 17.44 7.52
N THR A 357 -26.16 16.82 6.45
CA THR A 357 -27.21 17.37 5.57
C THR A 357 -28.62 17.06 6.05
N ARG A 358 -28.80 16.44 7.22
CA ARG A 358 -30.09 15.90 7.70
C ARG A 358 -30.79 15.01 6.66
N GLY A 359 -30.03 14.22 5.92
CA GLY A 359 -30.53 13.33 4.88
C GLY A 359 -30.91 14.03 3.57
N ASN A 360 -30.73 15.35 3.46
CA ASN A 360 -30.98 16.08 2.22
C ASN A 360 -29.83 15.89 1.21
N CYS A 361 -29.50 14.64 0.94
CA CYS A 361 -28.43 14.23 0.03
C CYS A 361 -28.77 12.93 -0.69
N ALA A 362 -28.03 12.70 -1.78
CA ALA A 362 -28.02 11.43 -2.51
C ALA A 362 -26.59 10.97 -2.73
N THR A 363 -26.30 9.69 -2.48
CA THR A 363 -25.00 9.09 -2.77
C THR A 363 -25.14 8.06 -3.89
N ALA A 364 -24.31 8.19 -4.92
CA ALA A 364 -24.27 7.35 -6.10
C ALA A 364 -22.92 6.61 -6.18
N SER A 365 -22.97 5.29 -6.44
CA SER A 365 -21.79 4.48 -6.67
C SER A 365 -22.08 3.31 -7.59
N LEU A 366 -21.04 2.63 -8.09
CA LEU A 366 -21.16 1.43 -8.89
C LEU A 366 -19.99 0.48 -8.67
N GLN A 367 -20.20 -0.81 -8.99
CA GLN A 367 -19.17 -1.84 -8.93
C GLN A 367 -18.53 -2.05 -10.31
N TYR A 368 -17.19 -2.13 -10.36
CA TYR A 368 -16.46 -2.38 -11.60
C TYR A 368 -15.59 -3.65 -11.56
N SER A 369 -15.44 -4.27 -10.40
CA SER A 369 -14.65 -5.49 -10.22
C SER A 369 -15.17 -6.32 -9.05
N TYR A 370 -14.70 -7.56 -8.94
CA TYR A 370 -14.98 -8.43 -7.78
C TYR A 370 -13.80 -8.52 -6.82
N VAL A 371 -12.59 -8.18 -7.30
CA VAL A 371 -11.37 -8.43 -6.55
C VAL A 371 -10.99 -7.25 -5.65
N PRO A 372 -10.32 -7.52 -4.52
CA PRO A 372 -9.81 -6.47 -3.65
C PRO A 372 -8.86 -5.51 -4.35
N SER A 373 -8.77 -4.27 -3.86
CA SER A 373 -7.96 -3.17 -4.44
C SER A 373 -6.50 -3.55 -4.70
N ALA A 374 -5.88 -4.31 -3.80
CA ALA A 374 -4.49 -4.76 -3.95
C ALA A 374 -4.28 -5.66 -5.18
N LEU A 375 -5.26 -6.50 -5.53
CA LEU A 375 -5.20 -7.33 -6.74
C LEU A 375 -5.52 -6.51 -8.01
N ASN A 376 -6.46 -5.57 -7.94
CA ASN A 376 -6.73 -4.66 -9.06
C ASN A 376 -5.49 -3.82 -9.39
N TRP A 377 -4.76 -3.38 -8.39
CA TRP A 377 -3.50 -2.66 -8.62
C TRP A 377 -2.46 -3.50 -9.39
N LEU A 378 -2.44 -4.83 -9.18
CA LEU A 378 -1.56 -5.75 -9.91
C LEU A 378 -2.07 -6.10 -11.32
N THR A 379 -3.38 -6.04 -11.55
CA THR A 379 -4.02 -6.48 -12.82
C THR A 379 -4.31 -5.35 -13.79
N GLY A 380 -4.33 -4.10 -13.34
CA GLY A 380 -4.60 -2.90 -14.12
C GLY A 380 -5.53 -1.94 -13.39
N LEU A 381 -5.31 -0.67 -13.58
CA LEU A 381 -6.06 0.43 -12.93
C LEU A 381 -7.17 0.98 -13.84
N GLU A 382 -7.15 0.63 -15.12
CA GLU A 382 -8.04 1.15 -16.15
C GLU A 382 -9.53 0.93 -15.83
N PRO A 383 -9.98 -0.26 -15.34
CA PRO A 383 -11.39 -0.47 -15.02
C PRO A 383 -11.92 0.49 -13.94
N ALA A 384 -11.08 0.86 -12.95
CA ALA A 384 -11.46 1.80 -11.91
C ALA A 384 -11.64 3.22 -12.47
N GLN A 385 -10.72 3.64 -13.36
CA GLN A 385 -10.77 4.94 -14.03
C GLN A 385 -11.97 5.03 -14.96
N GLU A 386 -12.21 4.02 -15.80
CA GLU A 386 -13.34 3.96 -16.71
C GLU A 386 -14.67 4.04 -15.97
N ALA A 387 -14.81 3.31 -14.86
CA ALA A 387 -16.02 3.29 -14.05
C ALA A 387 -16.31 4.66 -13.42
N SER A 388 -15.32 5.28 -12.81
CA SER A 388 -15.47 6.61 -12.22
C SER A 388 -15.78 7.66 -13.28
N ALA A 389 -15.11 7.62 -14.42
CA ALA A 389 -15.34 8.55 -15.52
C ALA A 389 -16.73 8.36 -16.14
N ALA A 390 -17.19 7.11 -16.34
CA ALA A 390 -18.52 6.82 -16.87
C ALA A 390 -19.62 7.36 -15.93
N LEU A 391 -19.50 7.08 -14.63
CA LEU A 391 -20.47 7.54 -13.64
C LEU A 391 -20.49 9.07 -13.54
N PHE A 392 -19.31 9.70 -13.46
CA PHE A 392 -19.22 11.17 -13.38
C PHE A 392 -19.83 11.82 -14.62
N ARG A 393 -19.46 11.38 -15.83
CA ARG A 393 -20.00 11.94 -17.08
C ARG A 393 -21.53 11.77 -17.15
N ALA A 394 -22.06 10.62 -16.74
CA ALA A 394 -23.47 10.34 -16.79
C ALA A 394 -24.27 11.25 -15.83
N VAL A 395 -23.76 11.45 -14.58
CA VAL A 395 -24.37 12.36 -13.61
C VAL A 395 -24.23 13.82 -14.06
N ARG A 396 -23.06 14.21 -14.55
CA ARG A 396 -22.81 15.58 -15.01
C ARG A 396 -23.69 15.95 -16.19
N ALA A 397 -23.83 15.05 -17.17
CA ALA A 397 -24.72 15.26 -18.32
C ALA A 397 -26.18 15.51 -17.90
N GLU A 398 -26.63 14.87 -16.82
CA GLU A 398 -27.96 15.13 -16.27
C GLU A 398 -28.07 16.50 -15.60
N LEU A 399 -27.08 16.87 -14.80
CA LEU A 399 -27.01 18.17 -14.16
C LEU A 399 -26.97 19.31 -15.18
N ASP A 400 -26.30 19.12 -16.30
CA ASP A 400 -26.19 20.13 -17.35
C ASP A 400 -27.50 20.41 -18.09
N THR A 401 -28.50 19.51 -17.95
CA THR A 401 -29.87 19.75 -18.47
C THR A 401 -30.72 20.64 -17.55
N MET A 402 -30.28 20.87 -16.30
CA MET A 402 -31.01 21.61 -15.30
C MET A 402 -30.56 23.07 -15.28
N ASP A 403 -31.47 23.97 -14.87
CA ASP A 403 -31.10 25.34 -14.57
C ASP A 403 -30.10 25.40 -13.41
N GLU A 404 -29.09 26.24 -13.49
CA GLU A 404 -28.00 26.32 -12.53
C GLU A 404 -28.47 26.51 -11.07
N ALA A 405 -29.52 27.32 -10.88
CA ALA A 405 -30.13 27.59 -9.57
C ALA A 405 -30.79 26.35 -8.95
N ASP A 406 -31.24 25.41 -9.80
CA ASP A 406 -31.96 24.19 -9.38
C ASP A 406 -31.08 22.96 -9.30
N ARG A 407 -29.80 23.03 -9.68
CA ARG A 407 -28.87 21.92 -9.57
C ARG A 407 -28.57 21.61 -8.11
N PRO A 408 -28.48 20.33 -7.72
CA PRO A 408 -27.80 19.94 -6.47
C PRO A 408 -26.31 20.24 -6.52
N ALA A 409 -25.70 20.55 -5.38
CA ALA A 409 -24.26 20.64 -5.28
C ALA A 409 -23.62 19.27 -5.54
N LEU A 410 -22.60 19.23 -6.40
CA LEU A 410 -21.94 18.00 -6.79
C LEU A 410 -20.65 17.79 -6.01
N PHE A 411 -20.61 16.72 -5.22
CA PHE A 411 -19.42 16.29 -4.50
C PHE A 411 -18.89 14.96 -5.03
N VAL A 412 -17.57 14.76 -4.88
CA VAL A 412 -16.91 13.48 -5.19
C VAL A 412 -16.11 13.02 -3.97
N CYS A 413 -16.08 11.72 -3.74
CA CYS A 413 -15.20 11.12 -2.74
C CYS A 413 -14.66 9.76 -3.18
N GLY A 414 -13.68 9.29 -2.45
CA GLY A 414 -13.15 7.95 -2.61
C GLY A 414 -12.01 7.69 -1.63
N GLU A 415 -11.79 6.42 -1.31
CA GLU A 415 -10.69 5.96 -0.47
C GLU A 415 -9.77 5.06 -1.27
N SER A 416 -8.46 5.18 -1.02
CA SER A 416 -7.47 4.28 -1.63
C SER A 416 -7.58 4.29 -3.17
N LEU A 417 -7.85 3.13 -3.77
CA LEU A 417 -8.07 3.01 -5.21
C LEU A 417 -9.31 3.81 -5.68
N GLY A 418 -10.31 4.01 -4.82
CA GLY A 418 -11.43 4.90 -5.10
C GLY A 418 -11.00 6.36 -5.18
N ALA A 419 -10.07 6.82 -4.32
CA ALA A 419 -9.51 8.16 -4.41
C ALA A 419 -8.70 8.36 -5.71
N PHE A 420 -7.91 7.36 -6.11
CA PHE A 420 -7.24 7.34 -7.41
C PHE A 420 -8.22 7.44 -8.57
N ALA A 421 -9.26 6.60 -8.56
CA ALA A 421 -10.26 6.53 -9.63
C ALA A 421 -11.09 7.83 -9.73
N SER A 422 -11.50 8.40 -8.60
CA SER A 422 -12.22 9.68 -8.53
C SER A 422 -11.39 10.83 -9.10
N GLN A 423 -10.10 10.91 -8.75
CA GLN A 423 -9.21 11.95 -9.26
C GLN A 423 -8.90 11.81 -10.75
N SER A 424 -8.85 10.57 -11.26
CA SER A 424 -8.55 10.31 -12.67
C SER A 424 -9.61 10.79 -13.65
N VAL A 425 -10.77 11.21 -13.15
CA VAL A 425 -11.84 11.83 -13.96
C VAL A 425 -11.39 13.20 -14.49
N PHE A 426 -10.54 13.88 -13.75
CA PHE A 426 -10.08 15.24 -14.04
C PHE A 426 -8.64 15.22 -14.57
N SER A 427 -8.36 16.04 -15.56
CA SER A 427 -6.99 16.20 -16.11
C SER A 427 -6.09 17.05 -15.21
N SER A 428 -6.66 17.91 -14.38
CA SER A 428 -5.97 18.79 -13.45
C SER A 428 -6.83 19.14 -12.23
N VAL A 429 -6.22 19.73 -11.21
CA VAL A 429 -6.96 20.22 -10.04
C VAL A 429 -7.86 21.42 -10.39
N GLU A 430 -7.46 22.24 -11.36
CA GLU A 430 -8.27 23.36 -11.86
C GLU A 430 -9.57 22.86 -12.48
N GLU A 431 -9.49 21.81 -13.31
CA GLU A 431 -10.68 21.19 -13.87
C GLU A 431 -11.59 20.61 -12.77
N ALA A 432 -11.02 19.96 -11.76
CA ALA A 432 -11.80 19.48 -10.63
C ALA A 432 -12.52 20.63 -9.90
N LEU A 433 -11.81 21.76 -9.68
CA LEU A 433 -12.37 22.96 -9.05
C LEU A 433 -13.47 23.65 -9.88
N GLU A 434 -13.51 23.43 -11.20
CA GLU A 434 -14.56 23.93 -12.08
C GLU A 434 -15.79 23.01 -12.14
N GLN A 435 -15.59 21.70 -11.95
CA GLN A 435 -16.62 20.70 -12.18
C GLN A 435 -17.33 20.21 -10.93
N VAL A 436 -16.74 20.39 -9.72
CA VAL A 436 -17.36 19.94 -8.47
C VAL A 436 -17.37 21.05 -7.41
N ASP A 437 -18.34 21.01 -6.51
CA ASP A 437 -18.48 21.93 -5.38
C ASP A 437 -17.60 21.54 -4.19
N GLY A 438 -17.12 20.31 -4.16
CA GLY A 438 -16.16 19.83 -3.18
C GLY A 438 -15.74 18.39 -3.39
N ALA A 439 -14.62 18.03 -2.76
CA ALA A 439 -14.10 16.66 -2.80
C ALA A 439 -13.47 16.24 -1.46
N LEU A 440 -13.61 14.95 -1.14
CA LEU A 440 -12.90 14.31 -0.04
C LEU A 440 -12.20 13.05 -0.55
N TRP A 441 -10.89 13.14 -0.77
CA TRP A 441 -10.05 12.02 -1.18
C TRP A 441 -9.24 11.51 0.00
N VAL A 442 -9.41 10.23 0.31
CA VAL A 442 -8.91 9.62 1.54
C VAL A 442 -7.85 8.57 1.21
N GLY A 443 -6.72 8.62 1.88
CA GLY A 443 -5.65 7.64 1.69
C GLY A 443 -5.20 7.50 0.23
N THR A 444 -5.07 8.61 -0.47
CA THR A 444 -4.73 8.63 -1.91
C THR A 444 -3.38 7.96 -2.18
N PRO A 445 -3.32 6.94 -3.06
CA PRO A 445 -2.07 6.25 -3.35
C PRO A 445 -1.00 7.17 -3.95
N ALA A 446 0.26 6.97 -3.56
CA ALA A 446 1.42 7.75 -3.99
C ALA A 446 1.62 7.84 -5.53
N PHE A 447 1.03 6.93 -6.28
CA PHE A 447 1.12 6.90 -7.74
C PHE A 447 0.01 7.69 -8.44
N THR A 448 -0.92 8.32 -7.70
CA THR A 448 -2.02 9.13 -8.25
C THR A 448 -1.44 10.41 -8.87
N PRO A 449 -1.62 10.67 -10.18
CA PRO A 449 -0.94 11.78 -10.85
C PRO A 449 -1.22 13.15 -10.23
N MET A 450 -2.49 13.52 -10.06
CA MET A 450 -2.89 14.82 -9.49
C MET A 450 -2.34 15.02 -8.06
N HIS A 451 -2.42 14.00 -7.20
CA HIS A 451 -1.85 14.04 -5.86
C HIS A 451 -0.33 14.25 -5.88
N ALA A 452 0.37 13.53 -6.76
CA ALA A 452 1.82 13.64 -6.90
C ALA A 452 2.25 15.02 -7.44
N GLU A 453 1.51 15.58 -8.39
CA GLU A 453 1.73 16.92 -8.94
C GLU A 453 1.54 18.00 -7.88
N LEU A 454 0.40 18.02 -7.20
CA LEU A 454 0.13 18.95 -6.10
C LEU A 454 1.17 18.86 -4.98
N THR A 455 1.58 17.63 -4.62
CA THR A 455 2.62 17.43 -3.61
C THR A 455 3.98 17.98 -4.08
N ALA A 456 4.30 17.86 -5.36
CA ALA A 456 5.54 18.40 -5.94
C ALA A 456 5.53 19.94 -6.01
N GLU A 457 4.36 20.55 -6.24
CA GLU A 457 4.16 22.01 -6.32
C GLU A 457 3.97 22.68 -4.96
N ARG A 458 4.06 21.93 -3.86
CA ARG A 458 3.88 22.48 -2.53
C ARG A 458 4.80 23.67 -2.24
N HIS A 459 4.33 24.58 -1.43
CA HIS A 459 5.09 25.75 -1.01
C HIS A 459 6.42 25.33 -0.36
N LYS A 460 7.49 26.05 -0.68
CA LYS A 460 8.80 25.86 -0.04
C LYS A 460 8.65 25.99 1.47
N GLY A 461 9.13 24.97 2.22
CA GLY A 461 9.03 24.92 3.67
C GLY A 461 7.75 24.30 4.21
N SER A 462 6.85 23.77 3.34
CA SER A 462 5.84 22.80 3.76
C SER A 462 6.35 21.38 3.50
N PRO A 463 6.20 20.45 4.45
CA PRO A 463 6.70 19.09 4.29
C PRO A 463 5.82 18.24 3.37
N GLU A 464 6.40 17.18 2.79
CA GLU A 464 5.69 16.24 1.92
C GLU A 464 4.52 15.54 2.65
N VAL A 465 4.62 15.33 3.96
CA VAL A 465 3.56 14.72 4.78
C VAL A 465 2.33 15.62 4.97
N ALA A 466 2.49 16.94 4.84
CA ALA A 466 1.44 17.94 4.96
C ALA A 466 1.69 19.08 3.97
N PRO A 467 1.50 18.84 2.66
CA PRO A 467 1.74 19.84 1.64
C PRO A 467 0.82 21.06 1.81
N VAL A 468 1.37 22.26 1.67
CA VAL A 468 0.58 23.48 1.53
C VAL A 468 0.66 23.89 0.06
N VAL A 469 -0.47 23.86 -0.64
CA VAL A 469 -0.62 24.27 -2.03
C VAL A 469 -1.57 25.46 -2.13
N TYR A 470 -1.32 26.40 -3.05
CA TYR A 470 -2.18 27.59 -3.25
C TYR A 470 -2.50 28.35 -1.95
N ASN A 471 -1.58 28.33 -0.98
CA ASN A 471 -1.77 28.89 0.37
C ASN A 471 -3.00 28.31 1.13
N GLY A 472 -3.38 27.08 0.85
CA GLY A 472 -4.53 26.41 1.45
C GLY A 472 -5.89 26.98 1.02
N ARG A 473 -5.95 27.79 -0.06
CA ARG A 473 -7.15 28.53 -0.42
C ARG A 473 -8.29 27.66 -0.93
N ARG A 474 -8.02 26.56 -1.61
CA ARG A 474 -9.03 25.65 -2.17
C ARG A 474 -8.75 24.18 -1.87
N VAL A 475 -7.48 23.81 -1.85
CA VAL A 475 -7.01 22.44 -1.60
C VAL A 475 -6.29 22.38 -0.26
N ARG A 476 -6.66 21.45 0.59
CA ARG A 476 -6.02 21.19 1.89
C ARG A 476 -5.64 19.72 2.06
N PHE A 477 -4.42 19.50 2.51
CA PHE A 477 -3.92 18.20 2.94
C PHE A 477 -4.03 18.12 4.45
N VAL A 478 -4.69 17.08 4.94
CA VAL A 478 -5.11 16.98 6.34
C VAL A 478 -4.68 15.63 6.91
N ASN A 479 -3.84 15.64 7.93
CA ASN A 479 -3.46 14.46 8.70
C ASN A 479 -4.33 14.31 9.96
N GLU A 480 -4.88 15.41 10.43
CA GLU A 480 -5.84 15.51 11.52
C GLU A 480 -6.71 16.77 11.37
N PRO A 481 -7.91 16.84 11.95
CA PRO A 481 -8.83 17.96 11.72
C PRO A 481 -8.26 19.35 12.02
N SER A 482 -7.26 19.48 12.89
CA SER A 482 -6.56 20.74 13.18
C SER A 482 -5.83 21.31 11.95
N ASP A 483 -5.38 20.44 11.04
CA ASP A 483 -4.69 20.84 9.80
C ASP A 483 -5.60 21.56 8.79
N LEU A 484 -6.91 21.57 9.05
CA LEU A 484 -7.82 22.44 8.31
C LEU A 484 -7.52 23.93 8.51
N ARG A 485 -6.78 24.33 9.55
CA ARG A 485 -6.51 25.74 9.86
C ARG A 485 -5.04 26.09 9.80
N THR A 486 -4.20 25.18 10.24
CA THR A 486 -2.76 25.43 10.36
C THR A 486 -1.98 24.36 9.61
N ASP A 487 -0.81 24.74 9.15
CA ASP A 487 0.15 23.76 8.63
C ASP A 487 0.82 22.96 9.77
N LEU A 488 1.66 22.00 9.41
CA LEU A 488 2.39 21.15 10.39
C LEU A 488 3.25 21.95 11.39
N TYR A 489 3.56 23.22 11.12
CA TYR A 489 4.35 24.09 11.97
C TYR A 489 3.49 25.07 12.79
N GLY A 490 2.16 24.96 12.72
CA GLY A 490 1.22 25.81 13.42
C GLY A 490 1.00 27.19 12.76
N ARG A 491 1.45 27.37 11.50
CA ARG A 491 1.19 28.62 10.75
C ARG A 491 -0.20 28.58 10.17
N GLU A 492 -0.94 29.68 10.31
CA GLU A 492 -2.30 29.78 9.76
C GLU A 492 -2.28 29.66 8.24
N LEU A 493 -3.21 28.87 7.71
CA LEU A 493 -3.50 28.78 6.29
C LEU A 493 -4.35 29.97 5.85
N GLY A 494 -4.31 30.30 4.56
CA GLY A 494 -5.13 31.36 4.00
C GLY A 494 -6.65 31.08 4.08
N PRO A 495 -7.49 32.08 3.73
CA PRO A 495 -8.95 31.88 3.66
C PRO A 495 -9.31 30.69 2.79
N TRP A 496 -10.22 29.84 3.25
CA TRP A 496 -10.59 28.64 2.50
C TRP A 496 -11.86 28.88 1.68
N ARG A 497 -11.68 29.02 0.39
CA ARG A 497 -12.71 29.37 -0.58
C ARG A 497 -13.37 28.14 -1.21
N PHE A 498 -14.61 28.27 -1.63
CA PHE A 498 -15.30 27.27 -2.44
C PHE A 498 -14.85 27.31 -3.91
N PRO A 499 -14.84 26.16 -4.60
CA PRO A 499 -15.02 24.79 -4.09
C PRO A 499 -13.90 24.36 -3.15
N ARG A 500 -14.20 23.43 -2.22
CA ARG A 500 -13.26 22.96 -1.19
C ARG A 500 -12.87 21.50 -1.42
N LEU A 501 -11.58 21.25 -1.67
CA LEU A 501 -11.03 19.93 -1.88
C LEU A 501 -10.13 19.54 -0.71
N VAL A 502 -10.32 18.34 -0.18
CA VAL A 502 -9.53 17.79 0.93
C VAL A 502 -8.88 16.48 0.54
N TYR A 503 -7.58 16.39 0.80
CA TYR A 503 -6.82 15.15 0.86
C TYR A 503 -6.65 14.76 2.34
N ALA A 504 -7.35 13.73 2.78
CA ALA A 504 -7.14 13.14 4.10
C ALA A 504 -6.06 12.06 3.98
N GLN A 505 -4.95 12.21 4.69
CA GLN A 505 -3.82 11.28 4.62
C GLN A 505 -3.10 11.17 5.96
N HIS A 506 -2.83 9.95 6.41
CA HIS A 506 -2.03 9.75 7.62
C HIS A 506 -0.55 9.61 7.27
N PRO A 507 0.35 10.21 8.05
CA PRO A 507 1.79 10.02 7.85
C PRO A 507 2.23 8.56 7.99
N SER A 508 1.50 7.75 8.76
CA SER A 508 1.75 6.32 8.94
C SER A 508 1.11 5.43 7.86
N ASP A 509 0.34 5.99 6.90
CA ASP A 509 -0.35 5.21 5.88
C ASP A 509 0.61 4.74 4.76
N PRO A 510 0.94 3.44 4.67
CA PRO A 510 1.86 2.94 3.65
C PRO A 510 1.30 3.05 2.22
N VAL A 511 -0.04 3.15 2.04
CA VAL A 511 -0.67 3.33 0.72
C VAL A 511 -0.29 4.69 0.14
N VAL A 512 -0.28 5.73 0.96
CA VAL A 512 0.07 7.09 0.57
C VAL A 512 1.56 7.23 0.21
N TRP A 513 2.44 6.44 0.83
CA TRP A 513 3.89 6.65 0.71
C TRP A 513 4.62 5.62 -0.14
N TRP A 514 4.04 4.42 -0.36
CA TRP A 514 4.73 3.40 -1.13
C TRP A 514 4.75 3.73 -2.62
N ASN A 515 5.95 3.78 -3.20
CA ASN A 515 6.16 3.91 -4.64
C ASN A 515 7.49 3.28 -5.07
N ARG A 516 7.67 3.05 -6.39
CA ARG A 516 8.88 2.42 -6.93
C ARG A 516 10.16 3.24 -6.72
N LYS A 517 10.06 4.55 -6.51
CA LYS A 517 11.23 5.42 -6.30
C LYS A 517 11.95 5.07 -4.98
N LEU A 518 11.25 4.46 -4.00
CA LEU A 518 11.85 3.98 -2.75
C LEU A 518 12.95 2.92 -2.96
N LEU A 519 13.05 2.29 -4.12
CA LEU A 519 14.15 1.38 -4.45
C LEU A 519 15.51 2.08 -4.43
N TRP A 520 15.57 3.35 -4.83
CA TRP A 520 16.84 4.09 -4.99
C TRP A 520 16.84 5.51 -4.42
N ASN A 521 15.71 6.19 -4.36
CA ASN A 521 15.61 7.58 -3.96
C ASN A 521 14.98 7.74 -2.59
N GLN A 522 15.64 8.50 -1.71
CA GLN A 522 15.05 8.92 -0.44
C GLN A 522 13.97 9.97 -0.72
N PRO A 523 12.71 9.74 -0.33
CA PRO A 523 11.64 10.72 -0.46
C PRO A 523 11.78 11.84 0.59
N ASP A 524 11.11 12.95 0.35
CA ASP A 524 11.18 14.10 1.26
C ASP A 524 10.48 13.82 2.60
N TRP A 525 9.41 13.02 2.61
CA TRP A 525 8.74 12.62 3.86
C TRP A 525 9.64 11.85 4.85
N LEU A 526 10.78 11.29 4.39
CA LEU A 526 11.82 10.69 5.23
C LEU A 526 13.02 11.62 5.49
N ARG A 527 13.09 12.77 4.83
CA ARG A 527 14.14 13.78 5.04
C ARG A 527 13.67 14.92 5.92
N GLU A 528 12.41 15.28 5.77
CA GLU A 528 11.75 16.40 6.45
C GLU A 528 11.25 15.98 7.83
N ARG A 529 10.48 16.84 8.47
CA ARG A 529 9.84 16.52 9.74
C ARG A 529 8.88 15.37 9.56
N ALA A 530 9.08 14.30 10.33
CA ALA A 530 8.15 13.18 10.38
C ALA A 530 6.76 13.64 10.84
N GLY A 531 5.73 13.01 10.34
CA GLY A 531 4.36 13.22 10.81
C GLY A 531 4.17 12.75 12.26
N ARG A 532 3.02 13.07 12.83
CA ARG A 532 2.69 12.85 14.26
C ARG A 532 2.81 11.40 14.72
N ASP A 533 2.53 10.45 13.83
CA ASP A 533 2.44 9.02 14.11
C ASP A 533 3.54 8.19 13.42
N VAL A 534 4.55 8.86 12.85
CA VAL A 534 5.75 8.21 12.29
C VAL A 534 6.90 8.31 13.25
N SER A 535 7.54 7.18 13.53
CA SER A 535 8.69 7.12 14.42
C SER A 535 9.90 7.83 13.80
N ARG A 536 10.56 8.69 14.59
CA ARG A 536 11.83 9.32 14.20
C ARG A 536 12.98 8.33 13.92
N PHE A 537 12.76 7.05 14.20
CA PHE A 537 13.72 5.99 13.93
C PHE A 537 13.48 5.29 12.59
N VAL A 538 12.47 5.73 11.81
CA VAL A 538 12.28 5.27 10.43
C VAL A 538 13.32 5.96 9.58
N GLU A 539 14.26 5.19 9.06
CA GLU A 539 15.39 5.69 8.27
C GLU A 539 15.35 5.10 6.87
N PHE A 540 15.73 5.91 5.87
CA PHE A 540 15.79 5.43 4.50
C PHE A 540 17.02 4.54 4.28
N THR A 541 16.76 3.33 3.85
CA THR A 541 17.77 2.42 3.32
C THR A 541 17.30 1.93 1.94
N ARG A 542 18.10 2.20 0.89
CA ARG A 542 17.79 1.80 -0.49
C ARG A 542 17.36 0.34 -0.55
N PHE A 543 16.35 0.04 -1.37
CA PHE A 543 15.76 -1.29 -1.51
C PHE A 543 15.06 -1.81 -0.24
N VAL A 544 15.68 -1.66 0.94
CA VAL A 544 15.10 -2.14 2.22
C VAL A 544 13.81 -1.40 2.53
N THR A 545 13.83 -0.06 2.47
CA THR A 545 12.64 0.77 2.75
C THR A 545 11.49 0.43 1.80
N PHE A 546 11.79 0.16 0.52
CA PHE A 546 10.78 -0.29 -0.44
C PHE A 546 10.09 -1.59 0.02
N ILE A 547 10.87 -2.60 0.43
CA ILE A 547 10.34 -3.88 0.93
C ILE A 547 9.62 -3.70 2.28
N GLN A 548 10.13 -2.84 3.16
CA GLN A 548 9.52 -2.58 4.45
C GLN A 548 8.14 -1.93 4.29
N VAL A 549 8.02 -0.86 3.52
CA VAL A 549 6.72 -0.19 3.29
C VAL A 549 5.77 -1.07 2.47
N LEU A 550 6.28 -1.88 1.52
CA LEU A 550 5.48 -2.89 0.82
C LEU A 550 4.88 -3.93 1.80
N ALA A 551 5.67 -4.37 2.78
CA ALA A 551 5.21 -5.33 3.80
C ALA A 551 4.27 -4.69 4.84
N ASP A 552 4.18 -3.36 4.92
CA ASP A 552 3.22 -2.66 5.75
C ASP A 552 1.84 -2.54 5.08
N LEU A 553 1.74 -2.61 3.73
CA LEU A 553 0.46 -2.50 3.00
C LEU A 553 -0.62 -3.49 3.48
N PRO A 554 -0.33 -4.80 3.68
CA PRO A 554 -1.34 -5.75 4.13
C PRO A 554 -1.88 -5.50 5.54
N VAL A 555 -1.15 -4.75 6.37
CA VAL A 555 -1.55 -4.42 7.74
C VAL A 555 -2.03 -2.97 7.88
N ALA A 556 -2.02 -2.20 6.81
CA ALA A 556 -2.37 -0.78 6.81
C ALA A 556 -3.76 -0.50 7.38
N GLY A 557 -4.76 -1.31 7.00
CA GLY A 557 -6.14 -1.21 7.49
C GLY A 557 -6.40 -1.88 8.85
N THR A 558 -5.38 -2.36 9.57
CA THR A 558 -5.55 -2.96 10.90
C THR A 558 -5.24 -2.00 12.05
N ALA A 559 -4.77 -0.79 11.73
CA ALA A 559 -4.56 0.26 12.72
C ALA A 559 -5.90 0.77 13.27
N PRO A 560 -5.93 1.29 14.51
CA PRO A 560 -7.06 2.06 15.00
C PRO A 560 -7.32 3.32 14.14
N GLY A 561 -8.57 3.82 14.13
CA GLY A 561 -8.93 5.04 13.41
C GLY A 561 -7.98 6.21 13.72
N GLY A 562 -7.66 6.99 12.69
CA GLY A 562 -6.69 8.08 12.75
C GLY A 562 -5.23 7.67 12.53
N HIS A 563 -4.97 6.41 12.15
CA HIS A 563 -3.64 5.87 11.88
C HIS A 563 -3.65 4.87 10.71
N GLY A 564 -2.51 4.70 10.05
CA GLY A 564 -2.38 3.82 8.91
C GLY A 564 -3.42 4.15 7.84
N HIS A 565 -4.00 3.12 7.24
CA HIS A 565 -5.05 3.26 6.22
C HIS A 565 -6.46 3.07 6.82
N THR A 566 -6.69 3.61 8.04
CA THR A 566 -7.98 3.53 8.76
C THR A 566 -8.45 4.92 9.10
N TYR A 567 -9.38 5.42 8.31
CA TYR A 567 -9.96 6.76 8.39
C TYR A 567 -11.39 6.66 8.92
N ASN A 568 -11.65 7.27 10.05
CA ASN A 568 -12.93 7.13 10.77
C ASN A 568 -13.53 8.50 11.13
N GLU A 569 -13.64 8.79 12.42
CA GLU A 569 -14.33 9.97 12.95
C GLU A 569 -13.74 11.31 12.49
N GLU A 570 -12.46 11.33 12.14
CA GLU A 570 -11.79 12.52 11.62
C GLU A 570 -12.40 13.02 10.31
N LEU A 571 -13.12 12.16 9.57
CA LEU A 571 -13.79 12.57 8.32
C LEU A 571 -15.03 13.42 8.57
N ILE A 572 -15.65 13.36 9.76
CA ILE A 572 -16.83 14.16 10.09
C ILE A 572 -16.52 15.67 10.09
N PRO A 573 -15.50 16.16 10.82
CA PRO A 573 -15.12 17.57 10.76
C PRO A 573 -14.62 18.01 9.37
N LEU A 574 -14.06 17.09 8.57
CA LEU A 574 -13.67 17.43 7.19
C LEU A 574 -14.91 17.70 6.33
N TRP A 575 -15.93 16.84 6.37
CA TRP A 575 -17.19 17.09 5.69
C TRP A 575 -17.90 18.35 6.20
N ARG A 576 -17.93 18.56 7.53
CA ARG A 576 -18.49 19.80 8.12
C ARG A 576 -17.84 21.04 7.50
N ALA A 577 -16.52 21.02 7.34
CA ALA A 577 -15.79 22.14 6.77
C ALA A 577 -15.97 22.26 5.24
N ILE A 578 -16.02 21.15 4.50
CA ILE A 578 -16.31 21.12 3.06
C ILE A 578 -17.70 21.70 2.77
N LEU A 579 -18.70 21.33 3.58
CA LEU A 579 -20.07 21.86 3.47
C LEU A 579 -20.21 23.33 3.85
N GLY A 580 -19.19 23.95 4.46
CA GLY A 580 -19.28 25.34 4.92
C GLY A 580 -19.96 25.52 6.28
N PHE A 581 -20.14 24.45 7.05
CA PHE A 581 -20.76 24.50 8.38
C PHE A 581 -19.76 24.84 9.50
N ASP A 582 -18.49 24.94 9.18
CA ASP A 582 -17.48 25.40 10.12
C ASP A 582 -17.42 26.93 10.10
N ARG A 583 -17.95 27.55 11.16
CA ARG A 583 -17.99 29.03 11.34
C ARG A 583 -16.59 29.68 11.43
N LEU A 584 -15.54 28.87 11.48
CA LEU A 584 -14.17 29.38 11.50
C LEU A 584 -13.66 29.81 10.12
N PHE A 585 -14.44 29.52 9.06
CA PHE A 585 -14.14 29.94 7.71
C PHE A 585 -15.25 30.93 7.27
N ASP A 586 -14.91 32.20 7.13
CA ASP A 586 -15.86 33.32 6.92
C ASP A 586 -16.61 33.28 5.57
N GLU A 587 -16.27 32.39 4.65
CA GLU A 587 -16.89 32.34 3.33
C GLU A 587 -18.07 31.34 3.30
N ALA A 588 -19.24 31.87 2.98
CA ALA A 588 -20.42 31.05 2.71
C ALA A 588 -20.32 30.34 1.36
N PRO A 589 -20.95 29.15 1.22
CA PRO A 589 -21.01 28.46 -0.06
C PRO A 589 -21.61 29.33 -1.16
N SER A 590 -20.99 29.39 -2.32
CA SER A 590 -21.52 30.09 -3.49
C SER A 590 -22.70 29.36 -4.14
N HIS A 591 -22.76 28.03 -3.98
CA HIS A 591 -23.82 27.19 -4.53
C HIS A 591 -25.13 27.39 -3.79
N PRO A 592 -26.27 27.76 -4.48
CA PRO A 592 -27.52 28.16 -3.81
C PRO A 592 -28.10 27.11 -2.87
N ARG A 593 -28.15 25.82 -3.30
CA ARG A 593 -28.71 24.73 -2.49
C ARG A 593 -27.81 24.38 -1.30
N LEU A 594 -26.49 24.51 -1.45
CA LEU A 594 -25.56 24.31 -0.35
C LEU A 594 -25.66 25.44 0.68
N ALA A 595 -25.78 26.71 0.21
CA ALA A 595 -25.97 27.85 1.07
C ALA A 595 -27.32 27.83 1.83
N ALA A 596 -28.32 27.12 1.30
CA ALA A 596 -29.62 26.93 1.95
C ALA A 596 -29.62 25.89 3.07
N LEU A 597 -28.55 25.05 3.18
CA LEU A 597 -28.45 24.09 4.27
C LEU A 597 -28.12 24.80 5.60
N ASP A 598 -28.88 24.48 6.63
CA ASP A 598 -28.60 24.97 7.98
C ASP A 598 -27.56 24.12 8.67
N GLY A 599 -26.32 24.60 8.76
CA GLY A 599 -25.24 24.00 9.53
C GLY A 599 -25.09 24.49 10.97
N SER A 600 -25.99 25.42 11.42
CA SER A 600 -25.86 26.12 12.70
C SER A 600 -25.94 25.20 13.93
N TRP A 601 -26.57 24.05 13.78
CA TRP A 601 -26.73 23.00 14.81
C TRP A 601 -25.52 22.08 14.95
N VAL A 602 -24.56 22.13 14.02
CA VAL A 602 -23.39 21.23 13.98
C VAL A 602 -22.24 21.85 14.79
N ASP A 603 -22.26 21.66 16.08
CA ASP A 603 -21.14 22.00 16.97
C ASP A 603 -20.19 20.79 17.19
N GLU A 604 -19.15 20.97 18.00
CA GLU A 604 -18.19 19.92 18.34
C GLU A 604 -18.82 18.76 19.12
N ALA A 605 -19.86 19.01 19.92
CA ALA A 605 -20.58 17.96 20.63
C ALA A 605 -21.39 17.10 19.65
N MET A 606 -21.99 17.74 18.65
CA MET A 606 -22.73 17.05 17.60
C MET A 606 -21.80 16.22 16.70
N VAL A 607 -20.64 16.74 16.32
CA VAL A 607 -19.61 15.97 15.59
C VAL A 607 -19.25 14.69 16.33
N ARG A 608 -18.98 14.78 17.65
CA ARG A 608 -18.71 13.59 18.48
C ARG A 608 -19.90 12.64 18.55
N ARG A 609 -21.12 13.17 18.66
CA ARG A 609 -22.35 12.35 18.73
C ARG A 609 -22.56 11.59 17.41
N ILE A 610 -22.39 12.24 16.27
CA ILE A 610 -22.44 11.58 14.95
C ILE A 610 -21.41 10.44 14.90
N GLY A 611 -20.16 10.68 15.31
CA GLY A 611 -19.10 9.67 15.32
C GLY A 611 -19.46 8.44 16.16
N ILE A 612 -20.03 8.64 17.36
CA ILE A 612 -20.50 7.56 18.22
C ILE A 612 -21.58 6.71 17.51
N VAL A 613 -22.55 7.37 16.87
CA VAL A 613 -23.66 6.67 16.19
C VAL A 613 -23.18 5.93 14.96
N VAL A 614 -22.36 6.55 14.12
CA VAL A 614 -21.77 5.88 12.94
C VAL A 614 -20.97 4.64 13.36
N ARG A 615 -20.11 4.77 14.38
CA ARG A 615 -19.35 3.63 14.91
C ARG A 615 -20.28 2.53 15.43
N ALA A 616 -21.30 2.87 16.20
CA ALA A 616 -22.25 1.90 16.72
C ALA A 616 -23.00 1.15 15.60
N ASN A 617 -23.41 1.86 14.55
CA ASN A 617 -24.06 1.27 13.38
C ASN A 617 -23.15 0.25 12.66
N LEU A 618 -21.86 0.57 12.53
CA LEU A 618 -20.89 -0.33 11.91
C LEU A 618 -20.61 -1.56 12.77
N GLU A 619 -20.39 -1.39 14.08
CA GLU A 619 -20.12 -2.50 15.01
C GLU A 619 -21.32 -3.45 15.16
N LEU A 620 -22.55 -2.95 15.17
CA LEU A 620 -23.76 -3.78 15.25
C LEU A 620 -23.88 -4.71 14.04
N SER A 621 -23.54 -4.23 12.85
CA SER A 621 -23.60 -5.04 11.63
C SER A 621 -22.46 -6.08 11.54
N ASP A 622 -21.32 -5.83 12.19
CA ASP A 622 -20.18 -6.76 12.20
C ASP A 622 -20.30 -7.85 13.26
N ARG A 623 -21.11 -7.63 14.30
CA ARG A 623 -21.37 -8.60 15.39
C ARG A 623 -22.54 -9.56 15.13
N GLN A 624 -23.43 -9.23 14.20
CA GLN A 624 -24.56 -10.07 13.79
C GLN A 624 -24.22 -10.97 12.61
#